data_ffcc85052feae34d4ebfb902de066aa7
#
_entry.id   ffcc85052feae34d4ebfb902de066aa7
#
_cell.length_a   1.000
_cell.length_b   1.000
_cell.length_c   1.000
_cell.angle_alpha   90.00
_cell.angle_beta   90.00
_cell.angle_gamma   90.00
#
_symmetry.space_group_name_H-M   'P 1'
#
loop_
_entity.id
_entity.type
_entity.pdbx_description
1 polymer ?
#
loop_
_entity_poly.entity_id
_entity_poly.type
_entity_poly.pdbx_seq_one_letter_code
_entity_poly.pdbx_strand_id
1 'polypeptide(L)'
;ESSKSYAKSFMRRQGIPTADFRVFGDLGEALRFIQSPPWPFVVKATGLASGKGVFLPESPGEAGTILESLMEGKSLGDAGSEVVIEERLVGEELSLLGFCDGRNVRVMPPAQDHKRLLENDAGPNTGGMGAIALSGPEALAQVRALADRFLLGACRGLAEEGAPFVGTLYAGLIMTKEGPKALEYNCRFGDPETQALLPLLESDLGEVMLACVQGRLDEYPLRWKQGACATVVLASEGYARDSGPDKPRAVADYGAGDDSYVFHGATRTSPSGDIEAVGGRLLSVSAWADSLPAASRAAYARLALIDLPRSRYRRDIGKGRSIAAGFASSSAAPSGSPPGKTSSAGSYAAAGVDIEAGEKAVELMTAAVRSTYGPAVLAGIGSFGGMYDASGLAGMEEPVLVASTDGVGTKVKLASRFGSFSTIGMDIVNHCVDDILVQGARPLFFLDYIASPKLDPAMVAAAVEGKTLV
;
A
#
# COMPACT_ATOMS: atom_id res chain seq x y z
N GLU A 1 7.94 5.56 1.58
CA GLU A 1 6.54 5.22 1.83
C GLU A 1 6.11 5.55 3.27
N SER A 2 6.89 5.17 4.26
CA SER A 2 6.55 5.36 5.69
C SER A 2 6.59 6.81 6.19
N SER A 3 7.31 7.71 5.51
CA SER A 3 7.40 9.12 5.86
C SER A 3 7.32 9.99 4.63
N LYS A 4 6.23 10.77 4.53
CA LYS A 4 6.05 11.71 3.42
C LYS A 4 7.00 12.90 3.50
N SER A 5 7.33 13.36 4.69
CA SER A 5 8.31 14.45 4.88
C SER A 5 9.71 14.03 4.44
N TYR A 6 10.13 12.80 4.81
CA TYR A 6 11.39 12.23 4.31
C TYR A 6 11.39 12.13 2.77
N ALA A 7 10.34 11.52 2.19
CA ALA A 7 10.25 11.35 0.73
C ALA A 7 10.30 12.69 -0.01
N LYS A 8 9.60 13.71 0.46
CA LYS A 8 9.63 15.06 -0.12
C LYS A 8 11.01 15.72 0.01
N SER A 9 11.62 15.62 1.18
CA SER A 9 12.96 16.15 1.42
C SER A 9 14.01 15.42 0.58
N PHE A 10 13.91 14.10 0.45
CA PHE A 10 14.72 13.28 -0.45
C PHE A 10 14.58 13.73 -1.90
N MET A 11 13.36 13.83 -2.44
CA MET A 11 13.13 14.29 -3.80
C MET A 11 13.77 15.66 -4.07
N ARG A 12 13.66 16.60 -3.11
CA ARG A 12 14.29 17.93 -3.20
C ARG A 12 15.81 17.83 -3.25
N ARG A 13 16.44 17.01 -2.39
CA ARG A 13 17.90 16.82 -2.37
C ARG A 13 18.42 16.22 -3.68
N GLN A 14 17.67 15.27 -4.23
CA GLN A 14 18.03 14.55 -5.45
C GLN A 14 17.57 15.26 -6.75
N GLY A 15 17.00 16.47 -6.66
CA GLY A 15 16.52 17.20 -7.83
C GLY A 15 15.39 16.52 -8.59
N ILE A 16 14.64 15.63 -7.94
CA ILE A 16 13.47 14.97 -8.50
C ILE A 16 12.29 15.92 -8.41
N PRO A 17 11.63 16.26 -9.54
CA PRO A 17 10.51 17.19 -9.54
C PRO A 17 9.35 16.69 -8.69
N THR A 18 8.88 17.52 -7.79
CA THR A 18 7.72 17.29 -6.96
C THR A 18 7.04 18.63 -6.66
N ALA A 19 5.85 18.60 -6.07
CA ALA A 19 5.15 19.80 -5.61
C ALA A 19 6.02 20.60 -4.63
N ASP A 20 5.92 21.92 -4.66
CA ASP A 20 6.44 22.74 -3.57
C ASP A 20 5.79 22.36 -2.26
N PHE A 21 6.57 22.29 -1.18
CA PHE A 21 6.07 21.80 0.10
C PHE A 21 6.76 22.45 1.29
N ARG A 22 6.08 22.40 2.43
CA ARG A 22 6.64 22.65 3.75
C ARG A 22 6.21 21.56 4.72
N VAL A 23 7.06 21.31 5.70
CA VAL A 23 6.84 20.33 6.77
C VAL A 23 6.63 21.07 8.07
N PHE A 24 5.65 20.68 8.86
CA PHE A 24 5.30 21.29 10.12
C PHE A 24 5.17 20.23 11.22
N GLY A 25 5.93 20.39 12.30
CA GLY A 25 5.79 19.65 13.55
C GLY A 25 5.10 20.48 14.64
N ASP A 26 4.79 21.75 14.39
CA ASP A 26 4.09 22.65 15.31
C ASP A 26 2.79 23.13 14.66
N LEU A 27 1.67 22.92 15.37
CA LEU A 27 0.34 23.28 14.88
C LEU A 27 0.21 24.80 14.65
N GLY A 28 0.75 25.62 15.56
CA GLY A 28 0.67 27.08 15.46
C GLY A 28 1.41 27.60 14.23
N GLU A 29 2.53 27.00 13.85
CA GLU A 29 3.25 27.33 12.60
C GLU A 29 2.45 26.92 11.36
N ALA A 30 1.88 25.72 11.35
CA ALA A 30 1.04 25.24 10.28
C ALA A 30 -0.19 26.14 10.08
N LEU A 31 -0.88 26.49 11.17
CA LEU A 31 -2.04 27.39 11.15
C LEU A 31 -1.68 28.79 10.62
N ARG A 32 -0.53 29.34 10.99
CA ARG A 32 -0.06 30.63 10.42
C ARG A 32 0.21 30.54 8.94
N PHE A 33 0.84 29.44 8.49
CA PHE A 33 1.16 29.24 7.06
C PHE A 33 -0.09 29.19 6.19
N ILE A 34 -1.15 28.48 6.59
CA ILE A 34 -2.36 28.32 5.79
C ILE A 34 -3.21 29.59 5.66
N GLN A 35 -2.92 30.64 6.45
CA GLN A 35 -3.63 31.93 6.29
C GLN A 35 -3.21 32.69 5.04
N SER A 36 -1.97 32.49 4.55
CA SER A 36 -1.46 33.15 3.34
C SER A 36 -0.47 32.23 2.60
N PRO A 37 -0.94 31.07 2.11
CA PRO A 37 -0.08 30.16 1.37
C PRO A 37 0.24 30.73 -0.01
N PRO A 38 1.44 30.48 -0.56
CA PRO A 38 1.83 31.00 -1.88
C PRO A 38 1.12 30.29 -3.04
N TRP A 39 0.43 29.18 -2.80
CA TRP A 39 -0.26 28.34 -3.79
C TRP A 39 -1.47 27.62 -3.14
N PRO A 40 -2.46 27.17 -3.94
CA PRO A 40 -3.47 26.21 -3.48
C PRO A 40 -2.78 24.93 -2.96
N PHE A 41 -3.26 24.36 -1.87
CA PHE A 41 -2.50 23.35 -1.16
C PHE A 41 -3.31 22.11 -0.80
N VAL A 42 -2.57 21.06 -0.43
CA VAL A 42 -3.03 19.80 0.16
C VAL A 42 -2.36 19.64 1.51
N VAL A 43 -3.07 19.07 2.47
CA VAL A 43 -2.50 18.68 3.77
C VAL A 43 -2.32 17.16 3.77
N LYS A 44 -1.12 16.71 4.12
CA LYS A 44 -0.80 15.27 4.21
C LYS A 44 -0.22 14.94 5.58
N ALA A 45 -0.79 13.96 6.26
CA ALA A 45 -0.15 13.35 7.42
C ALA A 45 1.14 12.63 6.97
N THR A 46 2.25 12.83 7.69
CA THR A 46 3.56 12.29 7.28
C THR A 46 3.62 10.79 7.38
N GLY A 47 3.07 10.22 8.45
CA GLY A 47 3.11 8.79 8.70
C GLY A 47 2.15 7.99 7.81
N LEU A 48 2.17 6.67 8.05
CA LEU A 48 1.30 5.73 7.36
C LEU A 48 -0.15 5.95 7.76
N ALA A 49 -1.00 6.17 6.77
CA ALA A 49 -2.42 6.44 6.97
C ALA A 49 -3.31 5.64 6.00
N SER A 50 -2.81 4.54 5.42
CA SER A 50 -3.58 3.63 4.55
C SER A 50 -4.43 4.35 3.49
N GLY A 51 -3.84 5.39 2.85
CA GLY A 51 -4.52 6.22 1.85
C GLY A 51 -5.45 7.30 2.41
N LYS A 52 -5.65 7.40 3.73
CA LYS A 52 -6.56 8.36 4.36
C LYS A 52 -5.89 9.66 4.84
N GLY A 53 -4.59 9.74 4.80
CA GLY A 53 -3.82 10.88 5.29
C GLY A 53 -3.63 12.02 4.30
N VAL A 54 -4.43 12.12 3.24
CA VAL A 54 -4.35 13.18 2.22
C VAL A 54 -5.67 13.93 2.20
N PHE A 55 -5.60 15.24 2.48
CA PHE A 55 -6.76 16.12 2.59
C PHE A 55 -6.63 17.28 1.59
N LEU A 56 -7.73 17.60 0.94
CA LEU A 56 -7.83 18.67 -0.04
C LEU A 56 -8.78 19.76 0.49
N PRO A 57 -8.34 20.60 1.44
CA PRO A 57 -9.19 21.64 1.99
C PRO A 57 -9.56 22.68 0.93
N GLU A 58 -10.79 23.18 0.98
CA GLU A 58 -11.28 24.22 0.09
C GLU A 58 -11.16 25.64 0.70
N SER A 59 -10.85 25.69 2.00
CA SER A 59 -10.68 26.95 2.71
C SER A 59 -9.62 26.84 3.82
N PRO A 60 -9.02 27.97 4.24
CA PRO A 60 -8.13 27.99 5.40
C PRO A 60 -8.80 27.50 6.70
N GLY A 61 -10.10 27.77 6.88
CA GLY A 61 -10.85 27.30 8.04
C GLY A 61 -10.99 25.78 8.08
N GLU A 62 -11.30 25.16 6.94
CA GLU A 62 -11.33 23.70 6.81
C GLU A 62 -9.94 23.10 7.04
N ALA A 63 -8.90 23.70 6.47
CA ALA A 63 -7.53 23.28 6.67
C ALA A 63 -7.13 23.35 8.15
N GLY A 64 -7.56 24.41 8.87
CA GLY A 64 -7.33 24.55 10.31
C GLY A 64 -7.94 23.39 11.10
N THR A 65 -9.20 23.06 10.84
CA THR A 65 -9.88 21.91 11.49
C THR A 65 -9.17 20.58 11.22
N ILE A 66 -8.69 20.38 9.97
CA ILE A 66 -7.93 19.18 9.60
C ILE A 66 -6.60 19.13 10.38
N LEU A 67 -5.85 20.24 10.44
CA LEU A 67 -4.58 20.31 11.14
C LEU A 67 -4.74 20.07 12.65
N GLU A 68 -5.74 20.68 13.28
CA GLU A 68 -6.10 20.45 14.69
C GLU A 68 -6.43 18.98 14.94
N SER A 69 -7.26 18.38 14.07
CA SER A 69 -7.62 16.97 14.17
C SER A 69 -6.41 16.03 14.05
N LEU A 70 -5.48 16.34 13.14
CA LEU A 70 -4.29 15.52 12.91
C LEU A 70 -3.25 15.67 14.01
N MET A 71 -2.88 16.93 14.35
CA MET A 71 -1.70 17.22 15.17
C MET A 71 -2.01 17.22 16.66
N GLU A 72 -3.17 17.71 17.09
CA GLU A 72 -3.61 17.71 18.50
C GLU A 72 -4.62 16.59 18.79
N GLY A 73 -5.65 16.45 17.96
CA GLY A 73 -6.69 15.42 18.10
C GLY A 73 -6.21 14.00 17.79
N LYS A 74 -5.00 13.86 17.23
CA LYS A 74 -4.36 12.59 16.87
C LYS A 74 -5.30 11.63 16.11
N SER A 75 -6.13 12.16 15.23
CA SER A 75 -7.12 11.36 14.47
C SER A 75 -6.48 10.28 13.58
N LEU A 76 -5.18 10.37 13.33
CA LEU A 76 -4.36 9.34 12.68
C LEU A 76 -3.18 8.91 13.57
N GLY A 77 -3.35 8.98 14.89
CA GLY A 77 -2.29 8.64 15.84
C GLY A 77 -1.02 9.48 15.61
N ASP A 78 0.14 8.88 15.83
CA ASP A 78 1.43 9.55 15.63
C ASP A 78 1.74 9.85 14.14
N ALA A 79 0.99 9.26 13.21
CA ALA A 79 1.13 9.56 11.78
C ALA A 79 0.77 11.02 11.44
N GLY A 80 -0.05 11.66 12.26
CA GLY A 80 -0.45 13.05 12.15
C GLY A 80 0.39 14.04 12.97
N SER A 81 1.38 13.59 13.76
CA SER A 81 2.21 14.47 14.61
C SER A 81 3.07 15.43 13.79
N GLU A 82 3.40 15.08 12.57
CA GLU A 82 4.04 15.91 11.56
C GLU A 82 3.20 15.93 10.30
N VAL A 83 3.03 17.07 9.67
CA VAL A 83 2.25 17.25 8.45
C VAL A 83 3.09 17.87 7.34
N VAL A 84 2.80 17.45 6.12
CA VAL A 84 3.29 18.08 4.91
C VAL A 84 2.16 18.90 4.30
N ILE A 85 2.39 20.20 4.13
CA ILE A 85 1.51 21.07 3.35
C ILE A 85 2.20 21.31 2.01
N GLU A 86 1.59 20.88 0.92
CA GLU A 86 2.19 20.96 -0.41
C GLU A 86 1.26 21.58 -1.44
N GLU A 87 1.85 22.12 -2.50
CA GLU A 87 1.14 22.65 -3.67
C GLU A 87 0.16 21.62 -4.23
N ARG A 88 -1.09 22.06 -4.48
CA ARG A 88 -2.11 21.24 -5.13
C ARG A 88 -1.84 21.18 -6.63
N LEU A 89 -1.27 20.09 -7.08
CA LEU A 89 -1.01 19.84 -8.48
C LEU A 89 -2.30 19.48 -9.25
N VAL A 90 -2.35 19.85 -10.53
CA VAL A 90 -3.43 19.52 -11.43
C VAL A 90 -2.86 18.90 -12.71
N GLY A 91 -3.37 17.72 -13.07
CA GLY A 91 -2.92 16.97 -14.24
C GLY A 91 -3.46 15.55 -14.25
N GLU A 92 -3.02 14.76 -15.21
CA GLU A 92 -3.33 13.33 -15.29
C GLU A 92 -2.32 12.53 -14.47
N GLU A 93 -2.83 11.60 -13.66
CA GLU A 93 -1.98 10.72 -12.87
C GLU A 93 -1.45 9.57 -13.72
N LEU A 94 -0.22 9.17 -13.47
CA LEU A 94 0.48 8.05 -14.08
C LEU A 94 1.17 7.22 -12.99
N SER A 95 0.94 5.91 -13.01
CA SER A 95 1.64 4.96 -12.16
C SER A 95 2.84 4.41 -12.92
N LEU A 96 4.05 4.76 -12.47
CA LEU A 96 5.30 4.32 -13.07
C LEU A 96 6.03 3.40 -12.09
N LEU A 97 6.12 2.11 -12.44
CA LEU A 97 6.78 1.10 -11.63
C LEU A 97 8.06 0.61 -12.30
N GLY A 98 9.00 0.13 -11.50
CA GLY A 98 10.21 -0.50 -12.00
C GLY A 98 10.80 -1.49 -11.00
N PHE A 99 11.45 -2.49 -11.52
CA PHE A 99 12.33 -3.36 -10.74
C PHE A 99 13.66 -2.65 -10.50
N CYS A 100 14.18 -2.74 -9.28
CA CYS A 100 15.43 -2.11 -8.85
C CYS A 100 16.37 -3.14 -8.23
N ASP A 101 17.66 -3.05 -8.52
CA ASP A 101 18.70 -3.91 -7.95
C ASP A 101 19.71 -3.13 -7.06
N GLY A 102 19.35 -1.93 -6.63
CA GLY A 102 20.21 -1.04 -5.87
C GLY A 102 21.03 -0.08 -6.73
N ARG A 103 21.13 -0.28 -8.05
CA ARG A 103 21.92 0.53 -9.00
C ARG A 103 21.18 0.78 -10.30
N ASN A 104 20.53 -0.26 -10.83
CA ASN A 104 19.83 -0.26 -12.09
C ASN A 104 18.33 -0.32 -11.89
N VAL A 105 17.58 0.17 -12.87
CA VAL A 105 16.12 0.09 -12.90
C VAL A 105 15.66 -0.43 -14.24
N ARG A 106 14.77 -1.41 -14.23
CA ARG A 106 14.04 -1.90 -15.40
C ARG A 106 12.59 -1.49 -15.27
N VAL A 107 12.20 -0.50 -16.06
CA VAL A 107 10.84 0.05 -16.03
C VAL A 107 9.82 -0.98 -16.50
N MET A 108 8.67 -1.00 -15.83
CA MET A 108 7.48 -1.74 -16.24
C MET A 108 6.66 -0.91 -17.25
N PRO A 109 5.73 -1.53 -17.98
CA PRO A 109 4.77 -0.80 -18.79
C PRO A 109 4.07 0.31 -17.98
N PRO A 110 3.77 1.48 -18.58
CA PRO A 110 3.02 2.52 -17.90
C PRO A 110 1.62 2.03 -17.54
N ALA A 111 1.18 2.37 -16.33
CA ALA A 111 -0.13 2.04 -15.83
C ALA A 111 -0.88 3.28 -15.34
N GLN A 112 -2.19 3.21 -15.28
CA GLN A 112 -3.04 4.26 -14.75
C GLN A 112 -4.13 3.68 -13.88
N ASP A 113 -4.19 4.11 -12.63
CA ASP A 113 -5.21 3.75 -11.65
C ASP A 113 -6.48 4.62 -11.81
N HIS A 114 -7.62 4.05 -11.44
CA HIS A 114 -8.92 4.72 -11.38
C HIS A 114 -9.34 4.83 -9.91
N LYS A 115 -8.81 5.84 -9.23
CA LYS A 115 -8.92 6.00 -7.76
C LYS A 115 -10.32 6.35 -7.28
N ARG A 116 -11.16 6.97 -8.11
CA ARG A 116 -12.50 7.40 -7.69
C ARG A 116 -13.49 6.25 -7.70
N LEU A 117 -14.37 6.24 -6.68
CA LEU A 117 -15.36 5.17 -6.47
C LEU A 117 -16.36 5.02 -7.60
N LEU A 118 -16.77 6.13 -8.22
CA LEU A 118 -17.85 6.19 -9.21
C LEU A 118 -17.30 6.45 -10.61
N GLU A 119 -18.14 6.15 -11.61
CA GLU A 119 -17.87 6.43 -13.02
C GLU A 119 -17.57 7.94 -13.24
N ASN A 120 -16.83 8.23 -14.32
CA ASN A 120 -16.39 9.58 -14.69
C ASN A 120 -15.57 10.28 -13.59
N ASP A 121 -14.80 9.49 -12.84
CA ASP A 121 -13.97 9.96 -11.72
C ASP A 121 -14.74 10.77 -10.68
N ALA A 122 -15.98 10.37 -10.40
CA ALA A 122 -16.80 10.95 -9.35
C ALA A 122 -16.70 10.17 -8.02
N GLY A 123 -17.19 10.81 -6.94
CA GLY A 123 -17.21 10.21 -5.61
C GLY A 123 -15.87 10.31 -4.87
N PRO A 124 -15.75 9.64 -3.72
CA PRO A 124 -14.54 9.68 -2.89
C PRO A 124 -13.37 8.93 -3.53
N ASN A 125 -12.15 9.23 -3.10
CA ASN A 125 -10.96 8.43 -3.39
C ASN A 125 -11.09 7.06 -2.72
N THR A 126 -10.50 6.06 -3.35
CA THR A 126 -10.45 4.68 -2.89
C THR A 126 -9.03 4.14 -3.03
N GLY A 127 -8.80 2.87 -2.70
CA GLY A 127 -7.56 2.16 -3.01
C GLY A 127 -7.41 1.79 -4.50
N GLY A 128 -8.33 2.22 -5.38
CA GLY A 128 -8.39 1.91 -6.81
C GLY A 128 -9.58 1.03 -7.18
N MET A 129 -10.33 1.45 -8.19
CA MET A 129 -11.50 0.75 -8.73
C MET A 129 -11.20 0.02 -10.03
N GLY A 130 -9.96 0.07 -10.47
CA GLY A 130 -9.44 -0.58 -11.66
C GLY A 130 -8.18 0.09 -12.15
N ALA A 131 -7.46 -0.58 -13.03
CA ALA A 131 -6.25 -0.05 -13.65
C ALA A 131 -6.18 -0.45 -15.12
N ILE A 132 -5.43 0.31 -15.88
CA ILE A 132 -5.06 -0.02 -17.25
C ILE A 132 -3.54 0.03 -17.40
N ALA A 133 -2.99 -0.81 -18.25
CA ALA A 133 -1.58 -0.79 -18.60
C ALA A 133 -1.42 -0.96 -20.12
N LEU A 134 -0.46 -0.22 -20.70
CA LEU A 134 -0.10 -0.34 -22.10
C LEU A 134 1.31 -0.90 -22.23
N SER A 135 1.49 -1.91 -23.07
CA SER A 135 2.76 -2.59 -23.24
C SER A 135 3.16 -2.69 -24.70
N GLY A 136 4.46 -2.67 -24.93
CA GLY A 136 5.10 -2.73 -26.22
C GLY A 136 6.23 -1.73 -26.34
N PRO A 137 7.05 -1.80 -27.41
CA PRO A 137 8.21 -0.96 -27.59
C PRO A 137 7.91 0.55 -27.53
N GLU A 138 6.78 0.96 -28.13
CA GLU A 138 6.37 2.37 -28.15
C GLU A 138 6.00 2.87 -26.75
N ALA A 139 5.16 2.12 -26.01
CA ALA A 139 4.74 2.49 -24.66
C ALA A 139 5.92 2.57 -23.70
N LEU A 140 6.86 1.63 -23.76
CA LEU A 140 8.08 1.64 -22.96
C LEU A 140 9.02 2.77 -23.36
N ALA A 141 9.14 3.10 -24.65
CA ALA A 141 9.93 4.23 -25.12
C ALA A 141 9.41 5.59 -24.60
N GLN A 142 8.07 5.74 -24.57
CA GLN A 142 7.42 6.96 -24.06
C GLN A 142 7.74 7.24 -22.58
N VAL A 143 7.87 6.21 -21.75
CA VAL A 143 8.14 6.38 -20.31
C VAL A 143 9.62 6.31 -19.93
N ARG A 144 10.50 6.07 -20.90
CA ARG A 144 11.93 5.90 -20.62
C ARG A 144 12.55 7.11 -19.91
N ALA A 145 12.32 8.31 -20.44
CA ALA A 145 12.83 9.55 -19.83
C ALA A 145 12.24 9.79 -18.43
N LEU A 146 10.97 9.40 -18.20
CA LEU A 146 10.38 9.46 -16.87
C LEU A 146 11.03 8.43 -15.95
N ALA A 147 11.26 7.21 -16.40
CA ALA A 147 11.93 6.18 -15.63
C ALA A 147 13.35 6.60 -15.23
N ASP A 148 14.11 7.16 -16.15
CA ASP A 148 15.47 7.68 -15.87
C ASP A 148 15.43 8.78 -14.81
N ARG A 149 14.47 9.70 -14.90
CA ARG A 149 14.38 10.84 -13.99
C ARG A 149 13.81 10.46 -12.62
N PHE A 150 12.73 9.70 -12.58
CA PHE A 150 11.99 9.45 -11.35
C PHE A 150 12.38 8.13 -10.67
N LEU A 151 12.55 7.04 -11.41
CA LEU A 151 12.90 5.75 -10.81
C LEU A 151 14.40 5.57 -10.65
N LEU A 152 15.18 5.73 -11.73
CA LEU A 152 16.62 5.58 -11.67
C LEU A 152 17.27 6.70 -10.83
N GLY A 153 16.75 7.93 -10.94
CA GLY A 153 17.18 9.05 -10.08
C GLY A 153 16.96 8.75 -8.59
N ALA A 154 15.80 8.19 -8.23
CA ALA A 154 15.53 7.78 -6.85
C ALA A 154 16.40 6.60 -6.40
N CYS A 155 16.57 5.58 -7.25
CA CYS A 155 17.40 4.41 -6.94
C CYS A 155 18.86 4.83 -6.67
N ARG A 156 19.43 5.68 -7.53
CA ARG A 156 20.80 6.20 -7.36
C ARG A 156 20.93 7.10 -6.14
N GLY A 157 20.00 8.02 -5.94
CA GLY A 157 20.02 8.89 -4.78
C GLY A 157 19.96 8.14 -3.46
N LEU A 158 19.15 7.09 -3.37
CA LEU A 158 19.12 6.22 -2.19
C LEU A 158 20.46 5.49 -2.00
N ALA A 159 21.08 4.99 -3.07
CA ALA A 159 22.39 4.35 -2.97
C ALA A 159 23.49 5.34 -2.55
N GLU A 160 23.47 6.58 -3.03
CA GLU A 160 24.38 7.66 -2.64
C GLU A 160 24.19 8.06 -1.16
N GLU A 161 22.96 7.99 -0.63
CA GLU A 161 22.66 8.21 0.78
C GLU A 161 22.96 6.97 1.67
N GLY A 162 23.54 5.90 1.10
CA GLY A 162 23.93 4.68 1.83
C GLY A 162 22.78 3.70 2.09
N ALA A 163 21.64 3.89 1.45
CA ALA A 163 20.44 3.06 1.59
C ALA A 163 19.95 2.53 0.23
N PRO A 164 20.76 1.68 -0.48
CA PRO A 164 20.39 1.17 -1.79
C PRO A 164 19.08 0.40 -1.73
N PHE A 165 18.17 0.70 -2.67
CA PHE A 165 16.84 0.09 -2.73
C PHE A 165 16.84 -1.09 -3.71
N VAL A 166 16.43 -2.26 -3.23
CA VAL A 166 16.25 -3.49 -4.02
C VAL A 166 14.80 -3.94 -3.95
N GLY A 167 14.17 -4.17 -5.10
CA GLY A 167 12.77 -4.59 -5.17
C GLY A 167 11.97 -3.76 -6.18
N THR A 168 10.66 -3.64 -5.94
CA THR A 168 9.76 -2.85 -6.80
C THR A 168 9.59 -1.44 -6.27
N LEU A 169 10.04 -0.46 -7.04
CA LEU A 169 9.82 0.96 -6.77
C LEU A 169 8.66 1.48 -7.60
N TYR A 170 7.72 2.14 -6.94
CA TYR A 170 6.57 2.78 -7.57
C TYR A 170 6.64 4.29 -7.38
N ALA A 171 6.66 5.03 -8.47
CA ALA A 171 6.51 6.48 -8.52
C ALA A 171 5.09 6.83 -8.99
N GLY A 172 4.28 7.42 -8.10
CA GLY A 172 3.04 8.09 -8.48
C GLY A 172 3.36 9.44 -9.09
N LEU A 173 3.09 9.61 -10.37
CA LEU A 173 3.39 10.84 -11.11
C LEU A 173 2.10 11.59 -11.46
N ILE A 174 2.21 12.89 -11.61
CA ILE A 174 1.17 13.73 -12.19
C ILE A 174 1.77 14.53 -13.35
N MET A 175 1.12 14.46 -14.49
CA MET A 175 1.51 15.15 -15.71
C MET A 175 0.92 16.55 -15.70
N THR A 176 1.65 17.54 -15.21
CA THR A 176 1.21 18.94 -15.15
C THR A 176 1.58 19.71 -16.42
N LYS A 177 1.03 20.91 -16.57
CA LYS A 177 1.40 21.83 -17.68
C LYS A 177 2.86 22.24 -17.66
N GLU A 178 3.49 22.21 -16.49
CA GLU A 178 4.92 22.54 -16.28
C GLU A 178 5.83 21.33 -16.46
N GLY A 179 5.25 20.16 -16.69
CA GLY A 179 5.93 18.88 -16.82
C GLY A 179 5.57 17.89 -15.70
N PRO A 180 6.16 16.69 -15.75
CA PRO A 180 5.85 15.64 -14.78
C PRO A 180 6.44 15.97 -13.39
N LYS A 181 5.62 15.76 -12.35
CA LYS A 181 6.02 15.89 -10.94
C LYS A 181 5.66 14.60 -10.18
N ALA A 182 6.52 14.17 -9.25
CA ALA A 182 6.22 13.05 -8.37
C ALA A 182 5.26 13.48 -7.24
N LEU A 183 4.19 12.71 -7.06
CA LEU A 183 3.26 12.84 -5.95
C LEU A 183 3.79 12.11 -4.71
N GLU A 184 4.22 10.85 -4.91
CA GLU A 184 4.71 9.97 -3.86
C GLU A 184 5.54 8.83 -4.42
N TYR A 185 6.28 8.15 -3.54
CA TYR A 185 6.90 6.86 -3.79
C TYR A 185 6.30 5.78 -2.90
N ASN A 186 6.10 4.60 -3.48
CA ASN A 186 5.80 3.38 -2.75
C ASN A 186 6.90 2.35 -3.00
N CYS A 187 7.25 1.58 -1.96
CA CYS A 187 8.34 0.60 -1.97
C CYS A 187 7.80 -0.83 -2.17
N ARG A 188 6.81 -0.98 -3.01
CA ARG A 188 6.05 -2.20 -3.28
C ARG A 188 5.31 -2.10 -4.60
N PHE A 189 4.75 -3.24 -5.00
CA PHE A 189 3.77 -3.24 -6.09
C PHE A 189 2.53 -2.38 -5.78
N GLY A 190 1.91 -1.82 -6.82
CA GLY A 190 0.63 -1.13 -6.73
C GLY A 190 -0.55 -2.11 -6.70
N ASP A 191 -1.67 -1.69 -6.19
CA ASP A 191 -2.93 -2.43 -6.20
C ASP A 191 -4.08 -1.44 -6.48
N PRO A 192 -4.67 -1.46 -7.70
CA PRO A 192 -4.78 -2.59 -8.64
C PRO A 192 -3.79 -2.59 -9.83
N GLU A 193 -2.72 -1.80 -9.85
CA GLU A 193 -1.81 -1.75 -11.01
C GLU A 193 -1.13 -3.10 -11.26
N THR A 194 -0.78 -3.84 -10.22
CA THR A 194 -0.14 -5.16 -10.36
C THR A 194 -1.00 -6.13 -11.14
N GLN A 195 -2.30 -6.11 -10.92
CA GLN A 195 -3.25 -6.95 -11.61
C GLN A 195 -3.40 -6.58 -13.11
N ALA A 196 -2.98 -5.37 -13.50
CA ALA A 196 -2.88 -4.95 -14.90
C ALA A 196 -1.49 -5.22 -15.51
N LEU A 197 -0.43 -5.20 -14.70
CA LEU A 197 0.95 -5.34 -15.15
C LEU A 197 1.39 -6.80 -15.29
N LEU A 198 1.12 -7.65 -14.28
CA LEU A 198 1.60 -9.04 -14.30
C LEU A 198 1.04 -9.89 -15.43
N PRO A 199 -0.22 -9.74 -15.90
CA PRO A 199 -0.70 -10.43 -17.11
C PRO A 199 0.09 -10.10 -18.38
N LEU A 200 0.78 -8.95 -18.41
CA LEU A 200 1.64 -8.52 -19.50
C LEU A 200 3.07 -9.04 -19.39
N LEU A 201 3.49 -9.53 -18.21
CA LEU A 201 4.84 -10.04 -18.02
C LEU A 201 5.00 -11.42 -18.66
N GLU A 202 5.98 -11.57 -19.58
CA GLU A 202 6.36 -12.87 -20.16
C GLU A 202 7.50 -13.52 -19.38
N SER A 203 8.39 -12.72 -18.80
CA SER A 203 9.48 -13.22 -17.98
C SER A 203 8.94 -13.83 -16.69
N ASP A 204 9.61 -14.86 -16.18
CA ASP A 204 9.31 -15.40 -14.86
C ASP A 204 9.58 -14.35 -13.76
N LEU A 205 8.56 -14.02 -12.96
CA LEU A 205 8.67 -13.00 -11.92
C LEU A 205 9.70 -13.38 -10.85
N GLY A 206 9.78 -14.66 -10.49
CA GLY A 206 10.75 -15.15 -9.51
C GLY A 206 12.19 -14.93 -9.98
N GLU A 207 12.47 -15.20 -11.25
CA GLU A 207 13.77 -14.94 -11.86
C GLU A 207 14.10 -13.45 -11.93
N VAL A 208 13.12 -12.60 -12.24
CA VAL A 208 13.31 -11.14 -12.21
C VAL A 208 13.65 -10.66 -10.80
N MET A 209 12.91 -11.13 -9.78
CA MET A 209 13.16 -10.76 -8.39
C MET A 209 14.52 -11.27 -7.90
N LEU A 210 14.92 -12.47 -8.33
CA LEU A 210 16.25 -13.01 -8.04
C LEU A 210 17.36 -12.18 -8.69
N ALA A 211 17.16 -11.73 -9.93
CA ALA A 211 18.11 -10.83 -10.61
C ALA A 211 18.25 -9.48 -9.86
N CYS A 212 17.15 -8.94 -9.30
CA CYS A 212 17.20 -7.75 -8.45
C CYS A 212 18.09 -7.98 -7.22
N VAL A 213 17.85 -9.06 -6.48
CA VAL A 213 18.60 -9.36 -5.25
C VAL A 213 20.08 -9.62 -5.54
N GLN A 214 20.40 -10.21 -6.69
CA GLN A 214 21.77 -10.52 -7.10
C GLN A 214 22.51 -9.35 -7.77
N GLY A 215 21.85 -8.19 -7.96
CA GLY A 215 22.45 -7.02 -8.62
C GLY A 215 22.78 -7.26 -10.10
N ARG A 216 21.98 -8.10 -10.79
CA ARG A 216 22.18 -8.49 -12.21
C ARG A 216 20.96 -8.14 -13.08
N LEU A 217 20.20 -7.16 -12.68
CA LEU A 217 18.96 -6.79 -13.36
C LEU A 217 19.18 -6.25 -14.78
N ASP A 218 20.32 -5.61 -15.04
CA ASP A 218 20.71 -5.12 -16.36
C ASP A 218 21.06 -6.24 -17.35
N GLU A 219 21.54 -7.38 -16.86
CA GLU A 219 21.85 -8.58 -17.65
C GLU A 219 20.62 -9.43 -17.96
N TYR A 220 19.54 -9.25 -17.18
CA TYR A 220 18.35 -10.08 -17.31
C TYR A 220 17.45 -9.64 -18.48
N PRO A 221 17.09 -10.55 -19.41
CA PRO A 221 16.28 -10.23 -20.60
C PRO A 221 14.79 -10.09 -20.23
N LEU A 222 14.43 -8.99 -19.58
CA LEU A 222 13.04 -8.71 -19.20
C LEU A 222 12.15 -8.54 -20.43
N ARG A 223 11.10 -9.37 -20.55
CA ARG A 223 10.17 -9.40 -21.68
C ARG A 223 8.74 -9.14 -21.24
N TRP A 224 8.02 -8.42 -22.09
CA TRP A 224 6.62 -8.05 -21.91
C TRP A 224 5.83 -8.37 -23.17
N LYS A 225 4.61 -8.90 -23.02
CA LYS A 225 3.63 -9.03 -24.09
C LYS A 225 3.34 -7.66 -24.70
N GLN A 226 3.08 -7.62 -26.00
CA GLN A 226 2.58 -6.39 -26.64
C GLN A 226 1.06 -6.30 -26.44
N GLY A 227 0.52 -5.08 -26.42
CA GLY A 227 -0.90 -4.82 -26.29
C GLY A 227 -1.25 -4.05 -25.03
N ALA A 228 -2.38 -4.38 -24.42
CA ALA A 228 -2.89 -3.70 -23.25
C ALA A 228 -3.53 -4.69 -22.27
N CYS A 229 -3.55 -4.33 -21.01
CA CYS A 229 -4.33 -5.00 -19.97
C CYS A 229 -5.28 -4.01 -19.31
N ALA A 230 -6.50 -4.45 -19.06
CA ALA A 230 -7.49 -3.71 -18.27
C ALA A 230 -7.91 -4.56 -17.07
N THR A 231 -7.90 -3.95 -15.91
CA THR A 231 -8.31 -4.55 -14.64
C THR A 231 -9.52 -3.80 -14.10
N VAL A 232 -10.59 -4.52 -13.82
CA VAL A 232 -11.81 -3.98 -13.20
C VAL A 232 -11.95 -4.53 -11.79
N VAL A 233 -12.03 -3.66 -10.81
CA VAL A 233 -12.20 -4.04 -9.41
C VAL A 233 -13.68 -4.19 -9.09
N LEU A 234 -14.04 -5.36 -8.57
CA LEU A 234 -15.34 -5.65 -7.98
C LEU A 234 -15.24 -5.44 -6.48
N ALA A 235 -15.87 -4.39 -5.99
CA ALA A 235 -15.88 -4.02 -4.58
C ALA A 235 -17.24 -4.29 -3.93
N SER A 236 -17.29 -4.40 -2.62
CA SER A 236 -18.55 -4.47 -1.88
C SER A 236 -19.37 -3.20 -2.10
N GLU A 237 -20.71 -3.32 -2.04
CA GLU A 237 -21.61 -2.17 -2.23
C GLU A 237 -21.32 -1.03 -1.27
N GLY A 238 -20.89 -1.38 -0.04
CA GLY A 238 -20.51 -0.44 1.00
C GLY A 238 -19.08 0.10 0.94
N TYR A 239 -18.26 -0.36 0.01
CA TYR A 239 -16.86 0.05 -0.07
C TYR A 239 -16.71 1.57 -0.20
N ALA A 240 -15.79 2.14 0.59
CA ALA A 240 -15.52 3.58 0.72
C ALA A 240 -16.75 4.41 1.17
N ARG A 241 -17.74 3.78 1.84
CA ARG A 241 -18.89 4.43 2.48
C ARG A 241 -19.05 3.88 3.90
N ASP A 242 -19.77 4.60 4.75
CA ASP A 242 -20.18 4.15 6.11
C ASP A 242 -21.35 3.16 6.06
N SER A 243 -21.12 1.95 5.67
CA SER A 243 -22.20 0.96 5.48
C SER A 243 -22.09 -0.28 6.35
N GLY A 244 -21.38 -0.21 7.46
CA GLY A 244 -21.26 -1.35 8.39
C GLY A 244 -20.55 -2.58 7.78
N PRO A 245 -20.34 -3.64 8.57
CA PRO A 245 -19.65 -4.84 8.09
C PRO A 245 -20.47 -5.58 7.04
N ASP A 246 -19.81 -5.95 5.95
CA ASP A 246 -20.38 -6.83 4.94
C ASP A 246 -20.54 -8.25 5.53
N LYS A 247 -21.72 -8.84 5.33
CA LYS A 247 -21.89 -10.27 5.65
C LYS A 247 -21.14 -11.10 4.61
N PRO A 248 -20.44 -12.17 5.04
CA PRO A 248 -19.80 -13.10 4.12
C PRO A 248 -20.78 -13.61 3.06
N ARG A 249 -20.33 -13.70 1.81
CA ARG A 249 -21.12 -14.15 0.66
C ARG A 249 -20.30 -15.12 -0.17
N ALA A 250 -20.88 -16.25 -0.51
CA ALA A 250 -20.23 -17.21 -1.40
C ALA A 250 -19.91 -16.56 -2.75
N VAL A 251 -18.72 -16.82 -3.23
CA VAL A 251 -18.29 -16.48 -4.60
C VAL A 251 -18.55 -17.73 -5.45
N ALA A 252 -19.51 -17.65 -6.35
CA ALA A 252 -19.80 -18.74 -7.26
C ALA A 252 -18.61 -19.06 -8.16
N ASP A 253 -18.50 -20.31 -8.61
CA ASP A 253 -17.51 -20.70 -9.61
C ASP A 253 -17.74 -19.92 -10.91
N TYR A 254 -16.72 -19.23 -11.36
CA TYR A 254 -16.71 -18.43 -12.60
C TYR A 254 -15.89 -19.10 -13.72
N GLY A 255 -15.40 -20.32 -13.49
CA GLY A 255 -14.61 -21.11 -14.47
C GLY A 255 -13.21 -20.54 -14.77
N ALA A 256 -12.49 -21.17 -15.63
CA ALA A 256 -11.21 -20.68 -16.17
C ALA A 256 -11.40 -19.73 -17.37
N GLY A 257 -10.39 -18.98 -17.73
CA GLY A 257 -10.35 -18.13 -18.93
C GLY A 257 -8.92 -18.05 -19.45
N ASP A 258 -8.75 -18.09 -20.78
CA ASP A 258 -7.40 -18.19 -21.39
C ASP A 258 -6.59 -16.89 -21.22
N ASP A 259 -7.13 -15.72 -21.63
CA ASP A 259 -6.44 -14.42 -21.52
C ASP A 259 -7.09 -13.48 -20.50
N SER A 260 -7.81 -14.06 -19.54
CA SER A 260 -8.45 -13.32 -18.44
C SER A 260 -8.18 -13.97 -17.10
N TYR A 261 -7.98 -13.13 -16.08
CA TYR A 261 -7.56 -13.52 -14.76
C TYR A 261 -8.55 -12.97 -13.74
N VAL A 262 -8.82 -13.73 -12.68
CA VAL A 262 -9.57 -13.28 -11.52
C VAL A 262 -8.65 -13.36 -10.30
N PHE A 263 -8.32 -12.20 -9.74
CA PHE A 263 -7.50 -12.10 -8.54
C PHE A 263 -8.39 -11.89 -7.33
N HIS A 264 -8.16 -12.67 -6.29
CA HIS A 264 -8.85 -12.54 -5.02
C HIS A 264 -8.27 -11.39 -4.19
N GLY A 265 -9.15 -10.58 -3.63
CA GLY A 265 -8.82 -9.51 -2.69
C GLY A 265 -9.37 -9.83 -1.28
N ALA A 266 -10.41 -9.12 -0.86
CA ALA A 266 -11.07 -9.38 0.42
C ALA A 266 -11.97 -10.62 0.36
N THR A 267 -11.35 -11.78 0.21
CA THR A 267 -12.00 -13.11 0.22
C THR A 267 -11.32 -14.03 1.23
N ARG A 268 -12.01 -15.05 1.65
CA ARG A 268 -11.48 -16.11 2.53
C ARG A 268 -12.07 -17.46 2.16
N THR A 269 -11.42 -18.53 2.58
CA THR A 269 -12.02 -19.88 2.54
C THR A 269 -12.89 -20.08 3.76
N SER A 270 -14.14 -20.50 3.56
CA SER A 270 -15.07 -20.86 4.64
C SER A 270 -14.68 -22.18 5.29
N PRO A 271 -15.24 -22.52 6.45
CA PRO A 271 -15.04 -23.85 7.06
C PRO A 271 -15.53 -25.03 6.19
N SER A 272 -16.46 -24.79 5.25
CA SER A 272 -16.93 -25.78 4.27
C SER A 272 -16.02 -25.92 3.04
N GLY A 273 -15.01 -25.05 2.90
CA GLY A 273 -14.09 -25.04 1.76
C GLY A 273 -14.51 -24.09 0.63
N ASP A 274 -15.66 -23.43 0.76
CA ASP A 274 -16.13 -22.46 -0.24
C ASP A 274 -15.39 -21.12 -0.11
N ILE A 275 -15.29 -20.39 -1.21
CA ILE A 275 -14.75 -19.02 -1.19
C ILE A 275 -15.85 -18.03 -0.82
N GLU A 276 -15.58 -17.20 0.16
CA GLU A 276 -16.47 -16.13 0.62
C GLU A 276 -15.83 -14.76 0.43
N ALA A 277 -16.59 -13.81 -0.10
CA ALA A 277 -16.27 -12.39 -0.09
C ALA A 277 -16.62 -11.77 1.27
N VAL A 278 -15.71 -10.99 1.86
CA VAL A 278 -15.84 -10.50 3.26
C VAL A 278 -15.85 -8.98 3.40
N GLY A 279 -15.79 -8.24 2.28
CA GLY A 279 -15.86 -6.78 2.27
C GLY A 279 -14.65 -6.10 1.64
N GLY A 280 -14.72 -4.82 1.40
CA GLY A 280 -13.67 -4.08 0.73
C GLY A 280 -13.64 -4.31 -0.78
N ARG A 281 -12.44 -4.37 -1.39
CA ARG A 281 -12.22 -4.79 -2.78
C ARG A 281 -12.20 -6.32 -2.82
N LEU A 282 -13.20 -6.92 -3.44
CA LEU A 282 -13.48 -8.35 -3.36
C LEU A 282 -12.64 -9.15 -4.34
N LEU A 283 -12.74 -8.77 -5.61
CA LEU A 283 -12.06 -9.40 -6.74
C LEU A 283 -11.52 -8.34 -7.68
N SER A 284 -10.48 -8.68 -8.42
CA SER A 284 -10.02 -7.88 -9.57
C SER A 284 -10.05 -8.77 -10.81
N VAL A 285 -10.76 -8.34 -11.84
CA VAL A 285 -10.87 -9.06 -13.11
C VAL A 285 -10.02 -8.36 -14.14
N SER A 286 -9.00 -9.04 -14.62
CA SER A 286 -8.05 -8.53 -15.59
C SER A 286 -8.14 -9.29 -16.91
N ALA A 287 -7.98 -8.59 -18.02
CA ALA A 287 -7.81 -9.23 -19.30
C ALA A 287 -6.75 -8.51 -20.15
N TRP A 288 -5.95 -9.31 -20.86
CA TRP A 288 -4.99 -8.84 -21.86
C TRP A 288 -5.58 -8.98 -23.26
N ALA A 289 -5.24 -8.04 -24.14
CA ALA A 289 -5.53 -8.09 -25.58
C ALA A 289 -4.58 -7.15 -26.35
N ASP A 290 -4.62 -7.22 -27.68
CA ASP A 290 -3.78 -6.40 -28.57
C ASP A 290 -4.06 -4.89 -28.45
N SER A 291 -5.20 -4.51 -27.89
CA SER A 291 -5.55 -3.10 -27.68
C SER A 291 -6.36 -2.90 -26.40
N LEU A 292 -6.26 -1.71 -25.83
CA LEU A 292 -7.00 -1.36 -24.61
C LEU A 292 -8.53 -1.52 -24.74
N PRO A 293 -9.19 -1.11 -25.86
CA PRO A 293 -10.61 -1.37 -26.00
C PRO A 293 -10.96 -2.88 -26.04
N ALA A 294 -10.10 -3.71 -26.59
CA ALA A 294 -10.31 -5.16 -26.63
C ALA A 294 -10.09 -5.78 -25.24
N ALA A 295 -9.03 -5.41 -24.53
CA ALA A 295 -8.75 -5.82 -23.16
C ALA A 295 -9.89 -5.44 -22.21
N SER A 296 -10.37 -4.19 -22.30
CA SER A 296 -11.50 -3.71 -21.50
C SER A 296 -12.76 -4.55 -21.78
N ARG A 297 -13.12 -4.77 -23.04
CA ARG A 297 -14.28 -5.64 -23.37
C ARG A 297 -14.13 -7.05 -22.82
N ALA A 298 -12.94 -7.65 -22.92
CA ALA A 298 -12.68 -8.99 -22.39
C ALA A 298 -12.80 -9.04 -20.86
N ALA A 299 -12.26 -8.05 -20.14
CA ALA A 299 -12.39 -7.94 -18.70
C ALA A 299 -13.85 -7.84 -18.25
N TYR A 300 -14.67 -7.00 -18.91
CA TYR A 300 -16.10 -6.90 -18.62
C TYR A 300 -16.89 -8.16 -19.01
N ALA A 301 -16.55 -8.81 -20.11
CA ALA A 301 -17.17 -10.09 -20.48
C ALA A 301 -16.89 -11.17 -19.42
N ARG A 302 -15.67 -11.21 -18.91
CA ARG A 302 -15.29 -12.11 -17.82
C ARG A 302 -16.01 -11.76 -16.52
N LEU A 303 -16.08 -10.47 -16.18
CA LEU A 303 -16.78 -9.97 -15.00
C LEU A 303 -18.27 -10.34 -15.00
N ALA A 304 -18.91 -10.34 -16.18
CA ALA A 304 -20.32 -10.67 -16.31
C ALA A 304 -20.66 -12.15 -15.96
N LEU A 305 -19.65 -13.03 -15.89
CA LEU A 305 -19.81 -14.42 -15.46
C LEU A 305 -19.77 -14.55 -13.92
N ILE A 306 -19.37 -13.50 -13.21
CA ILE A 306 -19.25 -13.51 -11.76
C ILE A 306 -20.56 -13.04 -11.13
N ASP A 307 -21.32 -13.99 -10.57
CA ASP A 307 -22.51 -13.67 -9.77
C ASP A 307 -22.09 -13.42 -8.30
N LEU A 308 -22.00 -12.16 -7.93
CA LEU A 308 -21.69 -11.74 -6.57
C LEU A 308 -22.63 -10.61 -6.15
N PRO A 309 -23.77 -10.93 -5.53
CA PRO A 309 -24.76 -9.95 -5.11
C PRO A 309 -24.17 -8.89 -4.16
N ARG A 310 -24.75 -7.69 -4.16
CA ARG A 310 -24.31 -6.57 -3.31
C ARG A 310 -22.85 -6.17 -3.53
N SER A 311 -22.40 -6.26 -4.78
CA SER A 311 -21.11 -5.77 -5.23
C SER A 311 -21.30 -4.65 -6.24
N ARG A 312 -20.23 -3.89 -6.45
CA ARG A 312 -20.17 -2.80 -7.43
C ARG A 312 -18.86 -2.78 -8.17
N TYR A 313 -18.88 -2.25 -9.35
CA TYR A 313 -17.71 -1.96 -10.16
C TYR A 313 -17.97 -0.73 -11.04
N ARG A 314 -16.93 -0.12 -11.56
CA ARG A 314 -17.02 0.95 -12.56
C ARG A 314 -17.16 0.34 -13.96
N ARG A 315 -18.00 0.97 -14.81
CA ARG A 315 -18.24 0.52 -16.19
C ARG A 315 -17.44 1.30 -17.23
N ASP A 316 -16.58 2.22 -16.76
CA ASP A 316 -15.80 3.14 -17.60
C ASP A 316 -14.29 2.88 -17.55
N ILE A 317 -13.82 1.78 -16.94
CA ILE A 317 -12.41 1.41 -16.92
C ILE A 317 -11.92 1.16 -18.34
N GLY A 318 -10.86 1.90 -18.74
CA GLY A 318 -10.29 1.84 -20.07
C GLY A 318 -11.08 2.61 -21.15
N LYS A 319 -12.15 3.32 -20.80
CA LYS A 319 -12.89 4.17 -21.73
C LYS A 319 -12.44 5.63 -21.65
N GLY A 320 -12.20 6.24 -22.82
CA GLY A 320 -11.91 7.68 -22.92
C GLY A 320 -10.59 8.12 -22.30
N ARG A 321 -9.77 7.20 -21.80
CA ARG A 321 -8.42 7.47 -21.31
C ARG A 321 -7.38 6.93 -22.28
N SER A 322 -6.35 7.71 -22.49
CA SER A 322 -5.18 7.32 -23.26
C SER A 322 -3.96 7.64 -22.40
N ILE A 323 -3.28 6.62 -21.91
CA ILE A 323 -1.97 6.78 -21.26
C ILE A 323 -1.02 7.56 -22.19
N ALA A 324 -1.17 7.39 -23.50
CA ALA A 324 -0.41 8.12 -24.52
C ALA A 324 -0.81 9.62 -24.65
N ALA A 325 -2.05 10.00 -24.37
CA ALA A 325 -2.49 11.41 -24.49
C ALA A 325 -1.93 12.28 -23.36
N GLY A 326 -1.67 11.72 -22.18
CA GLY A 326 -0.98 12.42 -21.09
C GLY A 326 0.45 12.88 -21.46
N PHE A 327 1.05 12.26 -22.48
CA PHE A 327 2.36 12.67 -22.99
C PHE A 327 2.28 13.77 -24.07
N ALA A 328 1.11 14.01 -24.68
CA ALA A 328 0.96 14.82 -25.89
C ALA A 328 0.15 16.11 -25.72
N SER A 329 -0.61 16.34 -24.63
CA SER A 329 -1.48 17.51 -24.54
C SER A 329 -1.33 18.33 -23.26
N SER A 330 -0.65 19.44 -23.39
CA SER A 330 -0.73 20.58 -22.49
C SER A 330 -1.80 21.57 -22.96
N SER A 331 -3.05 21.16 -23.19
CA SER A 331 -4.14 22.12 -23.45
C SER A 331 -5.51 21.46 -23.33
N ALA A 332 -6.17 21.70 -22.25
CA ALA A 332 -7.59 22.00 -22.00
C ALA A 332 -8.02 21.51 -20.62
N ALA A 333 -8.46 22.44 -19.81
CA ALA A 333 -9.04 22.16 -18.49
C ALA A 333 -10.51 21.73 -18.65
N PRO A 334 -10.98 20.73 -17.93
CA PRO A 334 -12.39 20.56 -17.66
C PRO A 334 -12.79 21.31 -16.39
N SER A 335 -13.72 22.21 -16.53
CA SER A 335 -14.47 22.85 -15.45
C SER A 335 -15.50 21.86 -14.92
N GLY A 336 -15.40 21.48 -13.67
CA GLY A 336 -16.41 20.68 -12.97
C GLY A 336 -16.38 20.97 -11.49
N SER A 337 -17.43 21.59 -10.98
CA SER A 337 -17.62 21.91 -9.56
C SER A 337 -17.84 20.66 -8.72
N PRO A 338 -17.43 20.66 -7.45
CA PRO A 338 -17.52 19.49 -6.58
C PRO A 338 -18.88 19.35 -5.90
N PRO A 339 -19.34 18.16 -5.58
CA PRO A 339 -20.40 17.94 -4.61
C PRO A 339 -19.85 17.70 -3.21
N GLY A 340 -20.65 18.15 -2.25
CA GLY A 340 -20.39 18.37 -0.85
C GLY A 340 -20.10 17.15 0.02
N LYS A 341 -19.76 17.48 1.24
CA LYS A 341 -19.27 16.73 2.41
C LYS A 341 -20.15 15.56 2.86
N THR A 342 -19.52 14.55 3.39
CA THR A 342 -19.96 13.92 4.64
C THR A 342 -18.75 13.30 5.36
N SER A 343 -18.59 13.64 6.62
CA SER A 343 -17.67 13.07 7.60
C SER A 343 -18.17 11.70 8.08
N SER A 344 -17.29 10.70 8.21
CA SER A 344 -17.65 9.46 8.88
C SER A 344 -16.46 8.73 9.48
N ALA A 345 -16.43 8.69 10.79
CA ALA A 345 -15.53 7.91 11.62
C ALA A 345 -16.28 6.75 12.26
N GLY A 346 -16.66 5.70 11.52
CA GLY A 346 -17.45 4.64 12.13
C GLY A 346 -17.39 3.24 11.49
N SER A 347 -16.96 3.11 10.25
CA SER A 347 -17.24 1.89 9.48
C SER A 347 -16.22 0.75 9.61
N TYR A 348 -15.01 0.99 10.06
CA TYR A 348 -13.99 -0.05 10.22
C TYR A 348 -14.15 -0.85 11.52
N ALA A 349 -14.51 -0.19 12.62
CA ALA A 349 -14.78 -0.85 13.90
C ALA A 349 -15.94 -1.85 13.79
N ALA A 350 -16.98 -1.49 13.02
CA ALA A 350 -18.11 -2.38 12.76
C ALA A 350 -17.77 -3.57 11.85
N ALA A 351 -16.72 -3.47 11.04
CA ALA A 351 -16.20 -4.56 10.19
C ALA A 351 -15.19 -5.47 10.92
N GLY A 352 -14.97 -5.26 12.24
CA GLY A 352 -13.96 -5.99 13.01
C GLY A 352 -12.55 -5.38 12.90
N VAL A 353 -12.36 -4.32 12.12
CA VAL A 353 -11.14 -3.53 12.05
C VAL A 353 -11.36 -2.25 12.86
N ASP A 354 -11.23 -2.38 14.16
CA ASP A 354 -11.29 -1.24 15.06
C ASP A 354 -9.89 -0.61 15.13
N ILE A 355 -9.72 0.52 14.43
CA ILE A 355 -8.43 1.21 14.33
C ILE A 355 -8.08 1.80 15.71
N GLU A 356 -9.05 2.38 16.43
CA GLU A 356 -8.83 2.93 17.77
C GLU A 356 -8.43 1.83 18.75
N ALA A 357 -9.10 0.67 18.69
CA ALA A 357 -8.71 -0.49 19.47
C ALA A 357 -7.32 -1.00 19.08
N GLY A 358 -6.95 -0.94 17.79
CA GLY A 358 -5.61 -1.27 17.31
C GLY A 358 -4.54 -0.33 17.87
N GLU A 359 -4.75 0.96 17.78
CA GLU A 359 -3.87 1.99 18.32
C GLU A 359 -3.74 1.87 19.84
N LYS A 360 -4.86 1.65 20.54
CA LYS A 360 -4.86 1.42 21.99
C LYS A 360 -4.11 0.16 22.40
N ALA A 361 -4.24 -0.93 21.63
CA ALA A 361 -3.45 -2.13 21.85
C ALA A 361 -1.95 -1.83 21.71
N VAL A 362 -1.53 -1.14 20.64
CA VAL A 362 -0.14 -0.75 20.43
C VAL A 362 0.37 0.16 21.56
N GLU A 363 -0.42 1.15 21.99
CA GLU A 363 -0.08 2.00 23.14
C GLU A 363 0.18 1.17 24.41
N LEU A 364 -0.75 0.27 24.74
CA LEU A 364 -0.68 -0.54 25.97
C LEU A 364 0.53 -1.49 25.97
N MET A 365 0.86 -2.10 24.84
CA MET A 365 1.96 -3.08 24.77
C MET A 365 3.33 -2.46 24.49
N THR A 366 3.41 -1.18 24.06
CA THR A 366 4.66 -0.56 23.61
C THR A 366 5.77 -0.60 24.69
N ALA A 367 5.45 -0.32 25.94
CA ALA A 367 6.43 -0.32 27.02
C ALA A 367 6.99 -1.73 27.26
N ALA A 368 6.12 -2.74 27.27
CA ALA A 368 6.50 -4.14 27.44
C ALA A 368 7.39 -4.61 26.27
N VAL A 369 7.00 -4.35 25.03
CA VAL A 369 7.79 -4.72 23.85
C VAL A 369 9.16 -4.03 23.87
N ARG A 370 9.21 -2.73 24.15
CA ARG A 370 10.49 -1.98 24.20
C ARG A 370 11.42 -2.45 25.32
N SER A 371 10.89 -3.02 26.39
CA SER A 371 11.72 -3.56 27.47
C SER A 371 12.57 -4.76 27.06
N THR A 372 12.20 -5.45 25.95
CA THR A 372 12.96 -6.58 25.40
C THR A 372 14.04 -6.15 24.38
N TYR A 373 14.09 -4.84 24.01
CA TYR A 373 15.02 -4.39 22.98
C TYR A 373 16.45 -4.33 23.50
N GLY A 374 17.32 -5.10 22.84
CA GLY A 374 18.76 -4.96 22.96
C GLY A 374 19.32 -4.01 21.90
N PRO A 375 20.63 -3.72 21.94
CA PRO A 375 21.29 -2.81 20.99
C PRO A 375 21.22 -3.28 19.54
N ALA A 376 20.96 -4.56 19.30
CA ALA A 376 20.81 -5.11 17.96
C ALA A 376 19.43 -4.85 17.32
N VAL A 377 18.43 -4.39 18.07
CA VAL A 377 17.12 -4.02 17.51
C VAL A 377 17.20 -2.61 16.95
N LEU A 378 17.23 -2.49 15.62
CA LEU A 378 17.36 -1.22 14.90
C LEU A 378 15.98 -0.57 14.60
N ALA A 379 14.95 -1.38 14.39
CA ALA A 379 13.56 -0.96 14.26
C ALA A 379 12.63 -2.03 14.81
N GLY A 380 11.65 -1.61 15.59
CA GLY A 380 10.71 -2.51 16.28
C GLY A 380 9.27 -2.07 16.13
N ILE A 381 8.51 -2.11 17.23
CA ILE A 381 7.09 -1.79 17.26
C ILE A 381 6.79 -0.41 16.64
N GLY A 382 5.79 -0.33 15.77
CA GLY A 382 5.43 0.87 15.01
C GLY A 382 6.12 0.99 13.65
N SER A 383 7.08 0.11 13.34
CA SER A 383 7.72 0.01 12.02
C SER A 383 6.99 -1.00 11.14
N PHE A 384 7.16 -0.92 9.81
CA PHE A 384 6.61 -1.92 8.87
C PHE A 384 7.17 -3.33 9.03
N GLY A 385 8.39 -3.42 9.56
CA GLY A 385 9.07 -4.66 9.87
C GLY A 385 10.09 -4.46 10.96
N GLY A 386 10.39 -5.49 11.72
CA GLY A 386 11.50 -5.50 12.67
C GLY A 386 12.82 -5.47 11.90
N MET A 387 13.76 -4.61 12.33
CA MET A 387 15.13 -4.65 11.84
C MET A 387 16.06 -5.06 12.98
N TYR A 388 16.90 -6.03 12.67
CA TYR A 388 17.87 -6.58 13.62
C TYR A 388 19.27 -6.49 13.04
N ASP A 389 20.22 -5.97 13.82
CA ASP A 389 21.63 -5.90 13.41
C ASP A 389 22.26 -7.30 13.44
N ALA A 390 22.53 -7.82 12.26
CA ALA A 390 23.16 -9.12 12.06
C ALA A 390 24.70 -9.04 12.06
N SER A 391 25.34 -7.92 12.38
CA SER A 391 26.80 -7.77 12.40
C SER A 391 27.48 -8.77 13.34
N GLY A 392 26.79 -9.20 14.40
CA GLY A 392 27.27 -10.25 15.29
C GLY A 392 27.46 -11.63 14.63
N LEU A 393 26.95 -11.84 13.41
CA LEU A 393 27.14 -13.07 12.63
C LEU A 393 28.33 -12.97 11.65
N ALA A 394 28.92 -11.79 11.48
CA ALA A 394 29.98 -11.53 10.50
C ALA A 394 31.28 -12.35 10.75
N GLY A 395 31.48 -12.90 11.96
CA GLY A 395 32.60 -13.75 12.29
C GLY A 395 32.37 -15.25 12.05
N MET A 396 31.20 -15.65 11.57
CA MET A 396 30.88 -17.05 11.28
C MET A 396 31.31 -17.41 9.86
N GLU A 397 31.89 -18.58 9.68
CA GLU A 397 32.37 -19.07 8.39
C GLU A 397 31.18 -19.40 7.45
N GLU A 398 30.12 -20.01 7.99
CA GLU A 398 28.86 -20.32 7.28
C GLU A 398 27.64 -20.01 8.17
N PRO A 399 27.21 -18.75 8.29
CA PRO A 399 26.08 -18.42 9.14
C PRO A 399 24.77 -18.97 8.56
N VAL A 400 24.00 -19.70 9.36
CA VAL A 400 22.66 -20.21 9.01
C VAL A 400 21.62 -19.57 9.90
N LEU A 401 20.59 -19.00 9.30
CA LEU A 401 19.40 -18.51 10.01
C LEU A 401 18.33 -19.59 10.04
N VAL A 402 17.89 -19.94 11.24
CA VAL A 402 16.78 -20.86 11.48
C VAL A 402 15.58 -20.04 11.93
N ALA A 403 14.43 -20.25 11.31
CA ALA A 403 13.19 -19.56 11.66
C ALA A 403 12.09 -20.58 11.93
N SER A 404 11.30 -20.36 12.97
CA SER A 404 10.06 -21.08 13.26
C SER A 404 8.90 -20.11 13.37
N THR A 405 7.73 -20.57 13.00
CA THR A 405 6.47 -19.86 13.19
C THR A 405 5.39 -20.89 13.51
N ASP A 406 4.78 -20.78 14.65
CA ASP A 406 3.74 -21.69 15.09
C ASP A 406 2.61 -20.93 15.83
N GLY A 407 1.54 -21.62 16.13
CA GLY A 407 0.39 -21.13 16.90
C GLY A 407 0.29 -21.82 18.25
N VAL A 408 -0.27 -21.12 19.23
CA VAL A 408 -0.48 -21.68 20.60
C VAL A 408 -1.43 -22.89 20.59
N GLY A 409 -2.21 -23.07 19.51
CA GLY A 409 -3.15 -24.18 19.38
C GLY A 409 -4.42 -24.00 20.22
N THR A 410 -5.01 -25.12 20.66
CA THR A 410 -6.33 -25.14 21.32
C THR A 410 -6.35 -24.48 22.70
N LYS A 411 -5.20 -24.23 23.32
CA LYS A 411 -5.10 -23.51 24.61
C LYS A 411 -5.68 -22.11 24.55
N VAL A 412 -5.69 -21.46 23.37
CA VAL A 412 -6.32 -20.16 23.17
C VAL A 412 -7.81 -20.19 23.52
N LYS A 413 -8.52 -21.30 23.27
CA LYS A 413 -9.94 -21.44 23.63
C LYS A 413 -10.13 -21.44 25.15
N LEU A 414 -9.20 -22.05 25.89
CA LEU A 414 -9.24 -22.04 27.37
C LEU A 414 -8.92 -20.63 27.89
N ALA A 415 -7.89 -19.99 27.35
CA ALA A 415 -7.54 -18.63 27.71
C ALA A 415 -8.71 -17.66 27.51
N SER A 416 -9.39 -17.74 26.36
CA SER A 416 -10.59 -16.96 26.09
C SER A 416 -11.74 -17.25 27.07
N ARG A 417 -11.91 -18.51 27.45
CA ARG A 417 -12.98 -18.91 28.40
C ARG A 417 -12.72 -18.39 29.82
N PHE A 418 -11.47 -18.34 30.23
CA PHE A 418 -11.08 -17.93 31.60
C PHE A 418 -10.55 -16.50 31.68
N GLY A 419 -10.43 -15.78 30.56
CA GLY A 419 -9.92 -14.41 30.52
C GLY A 419 -8.43 -14.28 30.90
N SER A 420 -7.63 -15.33 30.71
CA SER A 420 -6.21 -15.37 31.09
C SER A 420 -5.32 -15.50 29.85
N PHE A 421 -4.72 -14.38 29.41
CA PHE A 421 -3.98 -14.32 28.16
C PHE A 421 -2.46 -14.19 28.31
N SER A 422 -1.94 -13.78 29.48
CA SER A 422 -0.50 -13.60 29.71
C SER A 422 0.28 -14.92 29.52
N THR A 423 -0.26 -16.04 30.02
CA THR A 423 0.36 -17.36 29.87
C THR A 423 0.42 -17.83 28.41
N ILE A 424 -0.56 -17.40 27.58
CA ILE A 424 -0.58 -17.69 26.15
C ILE A 424 0.58 -17.01 25.44
N GLY A 425 0.95 -15.80 25.86
CA GLY A 425 2.13 -15.09 25.38
C GLY A 425 3.42 -15.83 25.67
N MET A 426 3.58 -16.33 26.87
CA MET A 426 4.74 -17.17 27.26
C MET A 426 4.79 -18.45 26.43
N ASP A 427 3.64 -19.12 26.29
CA ASP A 427 3.55 -20.39 25.56
C ASP A 427 4.02 -20.26 24.10
N ILE A 428 3.63 -19.19 23.38
CA ILE A 428 4.00 -19.05 21.97
C ILE A 428 5.50 -18.80 21.79
N VAL A 429 6.11 -18.01 22.67
CA VAL A 429 7.56 -17.77 22.60
C VAL A 429 8.32 -19.04 22.90
N ASN A 430 7.98 -19.75 23.99
CA ASN A 430 8.62 -21.02 24.34
C ASN A 430 8.47 -22.04 23.22
N HIS A 431 7.29 -22.14 22.59
CA HIS A 431 7.06 -23.07 21.50
C HIS A 431 7.98 -22.79 20.30
N CYS A 432 8.05 -21.55 19.85
CA CYS A 432 8.93 -21.17 18.74
C CYS A 432 10.41 -21.30 19.11
N VAL A 433 10.77 -21.05 20.37
CA VAL A 433 12.16 -21.23 20.86
C VAL A 433 12.53 -22.72 20.88
N ASP A 434 11.65 -23.59 21.35
CA ASP A 434 11.87 -25.03 21.36
C ASP A 434 12.10 -25.57 19.93
N ASP A 435 11.33 -25.11 18.96
CA ASP A 435 11.46 -25.50 17.56
C ASP A 435 12.84 -25.17 16.97
N ILE A 436 13.40 -24.00 17.28
CA ILE A 436 14.73 -23.64 16.78
C ILE A 436 15.86 -24.28 17.58
N LEU A 437 15.64 -24.55 18.88
CA LEU A 437 16.63 -25.20 19.74
C LEU A 437 16.91 -26.63 19.29
N VAL A 438 15.91 -27.38 18.80
CA VAL A 438 16.12 -28.72 18.27
C VAL A 438 17.01 -28.75 17.02
N GLN A 439 17.17 -27.61 16.34
CA GLN A 439 18.11 -27.41 15.25
C GLN A 439 19.48 -26.89 15.73
N GLY A 440 19.67 -26.72 17.02
CA GLY A 440 20.89 -26.17 17.61
C GLY A 440 21.05 -24.66 17.45
N ALA A 441 19.97 -23.96 17.10
CA ALA A 441 19.97 -22.51 16.88
C ALA A 441 19.74 -21.74 18.19
N ARG A 442 20.32 -20.53 18.27
CA ARG A 442 20.10 -19.58 19.37
C ARG A 442 19.07 -18.55 18.99
N PRO A 443 18.08 -18.22 19.85
CA PRO A 443 17.14 -17.15 19.60
C PRO A 443 17.86 -15.80 19.40
N LEU A 444 17.46 -15.05 18.39
CA LEU A 444 17.96 -13.71 18.07
C LEU A 444 16.88 -12.64 18.29
N PHE A 445 15.71 -12.88 17.75
CA PHE A 445 14.55 -12.00 17.88
C PHE A 445 13.25 -12.79 17.66
N PHE A 446 12.14 -12.22 18.10
CA PHE A 446 10.80 -12.78 17.91
C PHE A 446 9.93 -11.79 17.13
N LEU A 447 9.29 -12.25 16.05
CA LEU A 447 8.31 -11.50 15.29
C LEU A 447 6.91 -12.03 15.64
N ASP A 448 6.04 -11.11 16.00
CA ASP A 448 4.70 -11.44 16.47
C ASP A 448 3.60 -10.97 15.52
N TYR A 449 2.60 -11.84 15.36
CA TYR A 449 1.39 -11.53 14.63
C TYR A 449 0.17 -12.03 15.40
N ILE A 450 -0.72 -11.10 15.79
CA ILE A 450 -1.94 -11.42 16.52
C ILE A 450 -3.15 -11.21 15.61
N ALA A 451 -3.86 -12.29 15.27
CA ALA A 451 -5.12 -12.25 14.54
C ALA A 451 -6.29 -12.45 15.49
N SER A 452 -7.24 -11.54 15.48
CA SER A 452 -8.47 -11.65 16.29
C SER A 452 -9.68 -11.19 15.47
N PRO A 453 -10.82 -11.88 15.56
CA PRO A 453 -12.04 -11.48 14.86
C PRO A 453 -12.63 -10.17 15.42
N LYS A 454 -12.31 -9.85 16.67
CA LYS A 454 -12.60 -8.57 17.32
C LYS A 454 -11.44 -8.23 18.22
N LEU A 455 -10.81 -7.10 17.97
CA LEU A 455 -9.65 -6.66 18.73
C LEU A 455 -10.09 -6.18 20.11
N ASP A 456 -9.53 -6.79 21.16
CA ASP A 456 -9.62 -6.32 22.53
C ASP A 456 -8.22 -5.84 22.96
N PRO A 457 -8.01 -4.53 23.13
CA PRO A 457 -6.70 -3.97 23.45
C PRO A 457 -6.09 -4.52 24.75
N ALA A 458 -6.90 -4.79 25.76
CA ALA A 458 -6.43 -5.32 27.03
C ALA A 458 -6.00 -6.79 26.89
N MET A 459 -6.74 -7.58 26.13
CA MET A 459 -6.37 -8.97 25.82
C MET A 459 -5.03 -9.03 25.06
N VAL A 460 -4.88 -8.19 24.03
CA VAL A 460 -3.65 -8.13 23.25
C VAL A 460 -2.48 -7.70 24.11
N ALA A 461 -2.64 -6.65 24.91
CA ALA A 461 -1.59 -6.18 25.82
C ALA A 461 -1.17 -7.27 26.81
N ALA A 462 -2.11 -7.97 27.45
CA ALA A 462 -1.82 -9.07 28.38
C ALA A 462 -1.07 -10.23 27.68
N ALA A 463 -1.45 -10.60 26.46
CA ALA A 463 -0.75 -11.63 25.70
C ALA A 463 0.70 -11.20 25.35
N VAL A 464 0.90 -9.94 24.94
CA VAL A 464 2.21 -9.39 24.61
C VAL A 464 3.09 -9.23 25.86
N GLU A 465 2.54 -8.75 26.98
CA GLU A 465 3.26 -8.72 28.26
C GLU A 465 3.76 -10.13 28.64
N GLY A 466 2.94 -11.15 28.46
CA GLY A 466 3.36 -12.54 28.68
C GLY A 466 4.57 -12.95 27.84
N LYS A 467 4.66 -12.50 26.58
CA LYS A 467 5.79 -12.78 25.68
C LYS A 467 7.09 -12.13 26.14
N THR A 468 7.03 -11.03 26.87
CA THR A 468 8.22 -10.32 27.36
C THR A 468 8.79 -10.89 28.66
N LEU A 469 8.13 -11.90 29.24
CA LEU A 469 8.56 -12.57 30.48
C LEU A 469 9.45 -13.80 30.25
N VAL A 470 9.74 -14.15 28.97
CA VAL A 470 10.47 -15.37 28.60
C VAL A 470 11.87 -15.05 28.07
#